data_fe077ef724a6597b0fc847a5382481f7
#
_entry.id   fe077ef724a6597b0fc847a5382481f7
#
_cell.length_a   1.000
_cell.length_b   1.000
_cell.length_c   1.000
_cell.angle_alpha   90.00
_cell.angle_beta   90.00
_cell.angle_gamma   90.00
#
_symmetry.space_group_name_H-M   'P 1'
#
loop_
_entity.id
_entity.type
_entity.pdbx_description
1 polymer ?
#
loop_
_entity_poly.entity_id
_entity_poly.type
_entity_poly.pdbx_seq_one_letter_code
_entity_poly.pdbx_strand_id
1 'polypeptide(L)'
;MAVNGDVGARYMIEQLEKPTPYSEADCIQAAVVNVIRHCAGGDPSYRCGGCTELWNSIDSSQKYKFITERLTIAEAKQRGLLIGDLPCIYDEATGKCEHIGYYMGGIGGYEVIHSSQTRQWVAATQLKNGFTHILRHRLIRGVSPSAVNDTIDKDESEMIDMSALYQGTVCTDEGGHLNLRLKPSTAGRVLDELENGSSVSVLEETNASWLKVSAGARIGYVFRRYIQKKAGSAESTDDAENTQNGFGVFIPCNTKETADAVASCFANAVVCKRGADD
;
A
#
# COMPACT_ATOMS: atom_id res chain seq x y z
N MET A 1 -14.14 3.03 24.16
CA MET A 1 -13.93 2.48 22.81
C MET A 1 -12.44 2.56 22.50
N ALA A 2 -11.96 1.84 21.50
CA ALA A 2 -10.57 1.84 21.09
C ALA A 2 -10.48 1.84 19.56
N VAL A 3 -9.45 2.47 18.99
CA VAL A 3 -9.14 2.45 17.56
C VAL A 3 -8.71 1.04 17.17
N ASN A 4 -9.24 0.48 16.09
CA ASN A 4 -8.68 -0.74 15.52
C ASN A 4 -7.29 -0.45 14.93
N GLY A 5 -6.34 -1.36 15.12
CA GLY A 5 -4.97 -1.20 14.66
C GLY A 5 -4.85 -0.99 13.14
N ASP A 6 -5.64 -1.70 12.34
CA ASP A 6 -5.70 -1.54 10.88
C ASP A 6 -6.25 -0.17 10.45
N VAL A 7 -7.26 0.36 11.16
CA VAL A 7 -7.78 1.71 10.91
C VAL A 7 -6.71 2.76 11.20
N GLY A 8 -5.96 2.60 12.31
CA GLY A 8 -4.82 3.47 12.61
C GLY A 8 -3.70 3.35 11.58
N ALA A 9 -3.44 2.14 11.07
CA ALA A 9 -2.45 1.92 10.03
C ALA A 9 -2.81 2.65 8.72
N ARG A 10 -4.06 2.60 8.29
CA ARG A 10 -4.55 3.35 7.11
C ARG A 10 -4.37 4.86 7.30
N TYR A 11 -4.73 5.38 8.47
CA TYR A 11 -4.47 6.78 8.82
C TYR A 11 -2.97 7.14 8.70
N MET A 12 -2.07 6.28 9.17
CA MET A 12 -0.62 6.53 9.08
C MET A 12 -0.12 6.53 7.63
N ILE A 13 -0.73 5.74 6.72
CA ILE A 13 -0.43 5.78 5.29
C ILE A 13 -0.84 7.13 4.69
N GLU A 14 -2.02 7.65 5.04
CA GLU A 14 -2.47 8.97 4.59
C GLU A 14 -1.48 10.09 5.01
N GLN A 15 -0.86 9.94 6.20
CA GLN A 15 0.16 10.89 6.66
C GLN A 15 1.48 10.81 5.86
N LEU A 16 1.79 9.66 5.25
CA LEU A 16 2.89 9.57 4.28
C LEU A 16 2.58 10.30 2.98
N GLU A 17 1.31 10.27 2.54
CA GLU A 17 0.87 10.93 1.32
C GLU A 17 0.77 12.46 1.48
N LYS A 18 0.47 12.93 2.68
CA LYS A 18 0.38 14.34 3.06
C LYS A 18 1.40 14.60 4.18
N PRO A 19 2.68 14.76 3.85
CA PRO A 19 3.73 14.83 4.87
C PRO A 19 3.52 16.03 5.79
N THR A 20 3.11 15.75 7.03
CA THR A 20 3.08 16.74 8.09
C THR A 20 4.51 16.98 8.58
N PRO A 21 4.96 18.24 8.68
CA PRO A 21 6.28 18.55 9.22
C PRO A 21 6.45 18.02 10.66
N TYR A 22 7.66 17.60 11.01
CA TYR A 22 7.97 17.14 12.38
C TYR A 22 7.68 18.20 13.46
N SER A 23 7.82 19.47 13.12
CA SER A 23 7.50 20.61 14.02
C SER A 23 6.02 20.71 14.34
N GLU A 24 5.14 20.18 13.50
CA GLU A 24 3.67 20.20 13.71
C GLU A 24 3.18 18.89 14.32
N ALA A 25 3.81 17.77 13.98
CA ALA A 25 3.50 16.45 14.54
C ALA A 25 4.79 15.65 14.74
N ASP A 26 5.35 15.70 15.94
CA ASP A 26 6.48 14.89 16.36
C ASP A 26 6.09 13.39 16.41
N CYS A 27 7.01 12.53 16.85
CA CYS A 27 6.79 11.08 16.83
C CYS A 27 5.59 10.66 17.69
N ILE A 28 5.37 11.24 18.87
CA ILE A 28 4.22 10.91 19.72
C ILE A 28 2.92 11.49 19.17
N GLN A 29 2.94 12.69 18.63
CA GLN A 29 1.76 13.29 18.00
C GLN A 29 1.32 12.50 16.78
N ALA A 30 2.22 12.15 15.89
CA ALA A 30 1.90 11.43 14.67
C ALA A 30 1.40 10.01 14.93
N ALA A 31 2.18 9.19 15.67
CA ALA A 31 1.95 7.77 15.79
C ALA A 31 0.90 7.39 16.86
N VAL A 32 0.62 8.26 17.82
CA VAL A 32 -0.26 7.92 18.94
C VAL A 32 -1.41 8.92 19.09
N VAL A 33 -1.09 10.21 19.32
CA VAL A 33 -2.11 11.20 19.65
C VAL A 33 -3.09 11.41 18.50
N ASN A 34 -2.57 11.64 17.29
CA ASN A 34 -3.41 11.88 16.12
C ASN A 34 -4.19 10.62 15.70
N VAL A 35 -3.58 9.43 15.80
CA VAL A 35 -4.28 8.16 15.55
C VAL A 35 -5.48 8.01 16.51
N ILE A 36 -5.27 8.19 17.81
CA ILE A 36 -6.35 8.05 18.79
C ILE A 36 -7.41 9.15 18.65
N ARG A 37 -7.04 10.36 18.24
CA ARG A 37 -7.98 11.48 18.11
C ARG A 37 -8.82 11.47 16.84
N HIS A 38 -8.25 11.01 15.73
CA HIS A 38 -8.85 11.17 14.41
C HIS A 38 -9.43 9.88 13.83
N CYS A 39 -9.04 8.70 14.35
CA CYS A 39 -9.56 7.44 13.85
C CYS A 39 -10.87 7.04 14.53
N ALA A 40 -11.68 6.29 13.80
CA ALA A 40 -12.94 5.73 14.31
C ALA A 40 -12.72 4.87 15.56
N GLY A 41 -13.55 5.05 16.57
CA GLY A 41 -13.45 4.36 17.86
C GLY A 41 -12.46 4.99 18.85
N GLY A 42 -11.79 6.06 18.45
CA GLY A 42 -10.83 6.77 19.29
C GLY A 42 -11.45 7.79 20.25
N ASP A 43 -10.61 8.61 20.87
CA ASP A 43 -11.00 9.65 21.82
C ASP A 43 -10.48 11.02 21.33
N PRO A 44 -11.34 11.90 20.81
CA PRO A 44 -10.92 13.22 20.31
C PRO A 44 -10.26 14.10 21.38
N SER A 45 -10.46 13.78 22.66
CA SER A 45 -9.86 14.51 23.77
C SER A 45 -8.52 13.93 24.25
N TYR A 46 -8.04 12.85 23.62
CA TYR A 46 -6.78 12.19 24.01
C TYR A 46 -5.60 13.15 23.99
N ARG A 47 -4.72 13.03 25.00
CA ARG A 47 -3.51 13.84 25.14
C ARG A 47 -2.36 13.01 25.68
N CYS A 48 -1.17 13.24 25.14
CA CYS A 48 0.09 12.72 25.65
C CYS A 48 1.20 13.71 25.28
N GLY A 49 2.00 14.11 26.25
CA GLY A 49 3.02 15.15 26.07
C GLY A 49 4.36 14.63 25.53
N GLY A 50 4.59 13.30 25.51
CA GLY A 50 5.85 12.75 25.01
C GLY A 50 6.00 11.26 25.19
N CYS A 51 7.01 10.69 24.51
CA CYS A 51 7.26 9.25 24.51
C CYS A 51 7.60 8.71 25.90
N THR A 52 8.44 9.39 26.66
CA THR A 52 8.80 8.99 28.05
C THR A 52 7.57 9.06 28.97
N GLU A 53 6.69 10.03 28.79
CA GLU A 53 5.45 10.14 29.55
C GLU A 53 4.50 8.98 29.25
N LEU A 54 4.41 8.57 27.99
CA LEU A 54 3.66 7.37 27.57
C LEU A 54 4.27 6.10 28.14
N TRP A 55 5.60 5.95 28.01
CA TRP A 55 6.33 4.80 28.55
C TRP A 55 6.07 4.58 30.05
N ASN A 56 6.09 5.67 30.83
CA ASN A 56 5.87 5.63 32.28
C ASN A 56 4.41 5.46 32.69
N SER A 57 3.47 5.39 31.72
CA SER A 57 2.06 5.28 32.00
C SER A 57 1.53 3.84 32.14
N ILE A 58 2.44 2.87 32.17
CA ILE A 58 2.05 1.48 32.49
C ILE A 58 1.45 1.44 33.89
N ASP A 59 0.41 0.67 34.07
CA ASP A 59 -0.36 0.57 35.32
C ASP A 59 -0.96 1.90 35.82
N SER A 60 -0.95 2.92 34.97
CA SER A 60 -1.55 4.21 35.27
C SER A 60 -3.06 4.14 35.17
N SER A 61 -3.75 4.67 36.19
CA SER A 61 -5.19 4.90 36.13
C SER A 61 -5.58 6.12 35.31
N GLN A 62 -4.59 6.86 34.82
CA GLN A 62 -4.82 8.07 34.02
C GLN A 62 -5.44 7.74 32.65
N LYS A 63 -6.53 8.44 32.32
CA LYS A 63 -7.33 8.22 31.12
C LYS A 63 -6.54 8.28 29.82
N TYR A 64 -5.54 9.13 29.76
CA TYR A 64 -4.88 9.51 28.49
C TYR A 64 -3.52 8.85 28.22
N LYS A 65 -2.94 8.18 29.20
CA LYS A 65 -1.54 7.70 29.13
C LYS A 65 -1.42 6.24 29.53
N PHE A 66 -2.31 5.39 29.04
CA PHE A 66 -2.40 4.03 29.53
C PHE A 66 -1.69 3.04 28.59
N ILE A 67 -0.57 2.49 29.04
CA ILE A 67 0.12 1.36 28.41
C ILE A 67 -0.26 0.08 29.16
N THR A 68 -0.72 -0.92 28.42
CA THR A 68 -1.07 -2.23 28.96
C THR A 68 0.11 -3.18 29.03
N GLU A 69 1.04 -3.08 28.07
CA GLU A 69 2.22 -3.95 28.00
C GLU A 69 3.43 -3.15 27.48
N ARG A 70 4.59 -3.45 28.06
CA ARG A 70 5.91 -3.12 27.55
C ARG A 70 6.65 -4.42 27.27
N LEU A 71 7.06 -4.64 26.03
CA LEU A 71 7.71 -5.86 25.57
C LEU A 71 9.02 -5.48 24.87
N THR A 72 10.04 -6.27 25.03
CA THR A 72 11.18 -6.21 24.11
C THR A 72 10.73 -6.64 22.73
N ILE A 73 11.48 -6.26 21.69
CA ILE A 73 11.19 -6.71 20.31
C ILE A 73 11.15 -8.25 20.21
N ALA A 74 12.03 -8.94 20.95
CA ALA A 74 12.08 -10.40 20.96
C ALA A 74 10.80 -11.02 21.57
N GLU A 75 10.35 -10.52 22.71
CA GLU A 75 9.12 -10.95 23.36
C GLU A 75 7.89 -10.65 22.49
N ALA A 76 7.84 -9.47 21.88
CA ALA A 76 6.73 -9.09 21.00
C ALA A 76 6.66 -10.01 19.76
N LYS A 77 7.79 -10.35 19.15
CA LYS A 77 7.83 -11.32 18.05
C LYS A 77 7.39 -12.71 18.48
N GLN A 78 7.78 -13.17 19.67
CA GLN A 78 7.36 -14.47 20.20
C GLN A 78 5.86 -14.53 20.49
N ARG A 79 5.27 -13.44 21.00
CA ARG A 79 3.83 -13.34 21.30
C ARG A 79 2.97 -13.01 20.06
N GLY A 80 3.59 -12.69 18.95
CA GLY A 80 2.96 -12.14 17.75
C GLY A 80 2.83 -10.62 17.83
N LEU A 81 3.48 -9.96 16.88
CA LEU A 81 3.32 -8.52 16.65
C LEU A 81 1.91 -8.24 16.13
N LEU A 82 1.32 -7.17 16.60
CA LEU A 82 -0.03 -6.75 16.23
C LEU A 82 0.02 -5.40 15.50
N ILE A 83 -0.75 -5.26 14.44
CA ILE A 83 -0.98 -3.96 13.81
C ILE A 83 -1.56 -3.02 14.87
N GLY A 84 -0.94 -1.87 15.05
CA GLY A 84 -1.26 -0.98 16.16
C GLY A 84 -0.33 -1.09 17.37
N ASP A 85 0.57 -2.07 17.39
CA ASP A 85 1.70 -2.05 18.31
C ASP A 85 2.54 -0.79 18.05
N LEU A 86 3.12 -0.23 19.12
CA LEU A 86 3.88 1.02 19.08
C LEU A 86 5.36 0.73 19.31
N PRO A 87 6.15 0.50 18.25
CA PRO A 87 7.60 0.36 18.37
C PRO A 87 8.21 1.61 18.97
N CYS A 88 9.11 1.45 19.95
CA CYS A 88 9.79 2.59 20.56
C CYS A 88 11.28 2.34 20.77
N ILE A 89 12.03 3.43 20.88
CA ILE A 89 13.43 3.45 21.24
C ILE A 89 13.49 3.83 22.71
N TYR A 90 13.82 2.86 23.56
CA TYR A 90 14.01 3.09 24.99
C TYR A 90 15.49 2.97 25.31
N ASP A 91 16.01 3.99 25.96
CA ASP A 91 17.38 4.04 26.47
C ASP A 91 17.38 3.64 27.95
N GLU A 92 17.92 2.47 28.25
CA GLU A 92 18.01 1.94 29.60
C GLU A 92 18.96 2.77 30.51
N ALA A 93 19.99 3.38 29.91
CA ALA A 93 20.96 4.16 30.67
C ALA A 93 20.36 5.47 31.19
N THR A 94 19.49 6.10 30.44
CA THR A 94 18.82 7.34 30.82
C THR A 94 17.40 7.16 31.36
N GLY A 95 16.83 5.96 31.16
CA GLY A 95 15.43 5.68 31.53
C GLY A 95 14.41 6.41 30.67
N LYS A 96 14.78 6.83 29.46
CA LYS A 96 13.91 7.63 28.55
C LYS A 96 13.47 6.84 27.36
N CYS A 97 12.23 7.05 26.96
CA CYS A 97 11.74 6.68 25.65
C CYS A 97 11.91 7.87 24.72
N GLU A 98 12.81 7.75 23.74
CA GLU A 98 13.23 8.85 22.89
C GLU A 98 12.42 8.95 21.62
N HIS A 99 11.85 7.84 21.17
CA HIS A 99 11.16 7.76 19.88
C HIS A 99 10.06 6.71 19.89
N ILE A 100 9.05 6.92 19.04
CA ILE A 100 7.94 5.99 18.87
C ILE A 100 7.45 5.98 17.41
N GLY A 101 6.98 4.82 16.96
CA GLY A 101 6.35 4.62 15.66
C GLY A 101 5.07 3.81 15.79
N TYR A 102 4.46 3.53 14.67
CA TYR A 102 3.26 2.70 14.53
C TYR A 102 3.59 1.46 13.70
N TYR A 103 3.35 0.27 14.24
CA TYR A 103 3.58 -1.00 13.53
C TYR A 103 2.42 -1.28 12.58
N MET A 104 2.76 -1.49 11.32
CA MET A 104 1.83 -1.58 10.20
C MET A 104 1.43 -3.01 9.85
N GLY A 105 2.20 -4.00 10.31
CA GLY A 105 1.95 -5.42 10.00
C GLY A 105 2.04 -5.79 8.52
N GLY A 106 2.65 -4.94 7.69
CA GLY A 106 2.74 -5.14 6.25
C GLY A 106 1.68 -4.39 5.44
N ILE A 107 0.69 -3.75 6.07
CA ILE A 107 -0.32 -2.96 5.35
C ILE A 107 0.36 -1.90 4.48
N GLY A 108 0.00 -1.86 3.19
CA GLY A 108 0.61 -0.99 2.19
C GLY A 108 2.10 -1.27 1.95
N GLY A 109 2.60 -2.44 2.34
CA GLY A 109 4.01 -2.80 2.23
C GLY A 109 4.92 -2.14 3.28
N TYR A 110 4.35 -1.56 4.33
CA TYR A 110 5.09 -0.89 5.39
C TYR A 110 5.19 -1.72 6.66
N GLU A 111 6.37 -1.72 7.30
CA GLU A 111 6.57 -2.38 8.59
C GLU A 111 6.33 -1.41 9.75
N VAL A 112 6.92 -0.22 9.69
CA VAL A 112 6.73 0.86 10.68
C VAL A 112 6.62 2.20 10.00
N ILE A 113 5.66 3.02 10.43
CA ILE A 113 5.56 4.44 10.06
C ILE A 113 5.74 5.30 11.31
N HIS A 114 6.55 6.34 11.20
CA HIS A 114 6.84 7.27 12.29
C HIS A 114 7.11 8.69 11.79
N SER A 115 6.97 9.70 12.66
CA SER A 115 7.47 11.04 12.36
C SER A 115 8.95 11.12 12.68
N SER A 116 9.78 11.40 11.69
CA SER A 116 11.24 11.35 11.79
C SER A 116 11.84 12.75 11.95
N GLN A 117 12.50 13.00 13.08
CA GLN A 117 13.22 14.24 13.30
C GLN A 117 14.32 14.45 12.27
N THR A 118 15.06 13.40 11.91
CA THR A 118 16.13 13.49 10.90
C THR A 118 15.60 13.83 9.53
N ARG A 119 14.44 13.30 9.16
CA ARG A 119 13.78 13.56 7.86
C ARG A 119 12.86 14.76 7.88
N GLN A 120 12.54 15.30 9.06
CA GLN A 120 11.63 16.44 9.30
C GLN A 120 10.17 16.18 8.87
N TRP A 121 9.76 14.91 8.68
CA TRP A 121 8.37 14.51 8.34
C TRP A 121 8.08 13.05 8.65
N VAL A 122 6.83 12.64 8.41
CA VAL A 122 6.40 11.24 8.52
C VAL A 122 7.11 10.38 7.48
N ALA A 123 7.67 9.27 7.90
CA ALA A 123 8.50 8.38 7.09
C ALA A 123 8.25 6.92 7.43
N ALA A 124 8.46 6.04 6.44
CA ALA A 124 8.47 4.60 6.65
C ALA A 124 9.87 4.10 7.00
N THR A 125 9.94 3.07 7.84
CA THR A 125 11.18 2.42 8.26
C THR A 125 10.92 0.94 8.59
N GLN A 126 11.96 0.24 9.01
CA GLN A 126 11.87 -1.15 9.45
C GLN A 126 12.07 -1.25 10.97
N LEU A 127 11.45 -2.24 11.59
CA LEU A 127 11.54 -2.48 13.04
C LEU A 127 13.00 -2.68 13.52
N LYS A 128 13.82 -3.29 12.67
CA LYS A 128 15.25 -3.50 12.96
C LYS A 128 16.09 -2.21 13.02
N ASN A 129 15.55 -1.09 12.57
CA ASN A 129 16.29 0.17 12.49
C ASN A 129 16.25 0.97 13.82
N GLY A 130 16.72 0.34 14.90
CA GLY A 130 16.94 0.99 16.18
C GLY A 130 15.81 0.88 17.19
N PHE A 131 14.64 0.35 16.85
CA PHE A 131 13.59 0.10 17.84
C PHE A 131 14.01 -1.01 18.80
N THR A 132 13.76 -0.80 20.09
CA THR A 132 14.18 -1.70 21.18
C THR A 132 12.99 -2.42 21.82
N HIS A 133 11.85 -1.73 21.92
CA HIS A 133 10.67 -2.23 22.61
C HIS A 133 9.39 -1.99 21.80
N ILE A 134 8.32 -2.66 22.24
CA ILE A 134 6.96 -2.47 21.79
C ILE A 134 6.10 -2.04 22.98
N LEU A 135 5.28 -1.01 22.78
CA LEU A 135 4.24 -0.63 23.72
C LEU A 135 2.88 -1.04 23.16
N ARG A 136 1.99 -1.56 24.01
CA ARG A 136 0.58 -1.79 23.68
C ARG A 136 -0.28 -0.80 24.44
N HIS A 137 -1.13 -0.10 23.72
CA HIS A 137 -1.94 0.99 24.28
C HIS A 137 -3.41 0.60 24.39
N ARG A 138 -4.05 0.86 25.54
CA ARG A 138 -5.46 0.53 25.81
C ARG A 138 -6.44 1.07 24.77
N LEU A 139 -6.18 2.24 24.22
CA LEU A 139 -7.05 2.88 23.21
C LEU A 139 -6.71 2.51 21.76
N ILE A 140 -5.76 1.60 21.56
CA ILE A 140 -5.45 1.01 20.26
C ILE A 140 -5.57 -0.50 20.41
N ARG A 141 -6.58 -1.08 19.76
CA ARG A 141 -6.78 -2.52 19.77
C ARG A 141 -5.91 -3.14 18.67
N GLY A 142 -4.88 -3.85 19.08
CA GLY A 142 -4.00 -4.57 18.17
C GLY A 142 -4.77 -5.61 17.33
N VAL A 143 -4.40 -5.72 16.07
CA VAL A 143 -4.98 -6.66 15.10
C VAL A 143 -3.86 -7.56 14.57
N SER A 144 -4.12 -8.88 14.51
CA SER A 144 -3.15 -9.81 13.92
C SER A 144 -2.96 -9.49 12.42
N PRO A 145 -1.72 -9.40 11.92
CA PRO A 145 -1.48 -9.24 10.49
C PRO A 145 -2.18 -10.30 9.63
N SER A 146 -2.25 -11.55 10.11
CA SER A 146 -3.00 -12.63 9.42
C SER A 146 -4.51 -12.37 9.36
N ALA A 147 -5.10 -11.78 10.40
CA ALA A 147 -6.53 -11.48 10.42
C ALA A 147 -6.92 -10.37 9.43
N VAL A 148 -6.00 -9.46 9.12
CA VAL A 148 -6.24 -8.41 8.11
C VAL A 148 -6.13 -8.99 6.71
N ASN A 149 -5.18 -9.89 6.47
CA ASN A 149 -5.10 -10.60 5.19
C ASN A 149 -6.37 -11.42 4.92
N ASP A 150 -6.93 -12.10 5.96
CA ASP A 150 -8.18 -12.85 5.84
C ASP A 150 -9.43 -11.94 5.65
N THR A 151 -9.37 -10.69 6.12
CA THR A 151 -10.46 -9.69 5.93
C THR A 151 -10.28 -8.90 4.64
N ILE A 152 -9.06 -8.65 4.22
CA ILE A 152 -8.77 -8.06 2.90
C ILE A 152 -9.32 -8.99 1.81
N ASP A 153 -9.15 -10.30 1.95
CA ASP A 153 -9.73 -11.29 1.03
C ASP A 153 -11.27 -11.40 1.08
N LYS A 154 -11.94 -10.85 2.12
CA LYS A 154 -13.41 -10.94 2.27
C LYS A 154 -14.15 -9.61 2.18
N ASP A 155 -13.59 -8.50 2.65
CA ASP A 155 -14.26 -7.18 2.65
C ASP A 155 -13.84 -6.30 1.47
N GLU A 156 -12.66 -6.51 0.88
CA GLU A 156 -12.29 -5.83 -0.38
C GLU A 156 -12.97 -6.44 -1.61
N SER A 157 -13.61 -7.62 -1.50
CA SER A 157 -14.46 -8.14 -2.56
C SER A 157 -15.76 -7.34 -2.77
N GLU A 158 -16.14 -6.47 -1.83
CA GLU A 158 -17.32 -5.62 -1.96
C GLU A 158 -17.02 -4.11 -2.12
N MET A 159 -15.79 -3.62 -1.90
CA MET A 159 -15.53 -2.17 -1.92
C MET A 159 -14.37 -1.67 -2.78
N ILE A 160 -13.49 -2.52 -3.26
CA ILE A 160 -12.60 -2.19 -4.38
C ILE A 160 -12.31 -3.52 -5.06
N ASP A 161 -12.89 -3.74 -6.22
CA ASP A 161 -12.40 -4.71 -7.19
C ASP A 161 -10.98 -4.26 -7.61
N MET A 162 -9.98 -4.60 -6.77
CA MET A 162 -8.57 -4.48 -7.10
C MET A 162 -8.13 -5.71 -7.88
N SER A 163 -9.00 -6.27 -8.71
CA SER A 163 -8.56 -7.13 -9.78
C SER A 163 -7.58 -6.30 -10.59
N ALA A 164 -6.35 -6.77 -10.67
CA ALA A 164 -5.36 -6.13 -11.51
C ALA A 164 -5.97 -5.99 -12.90
N LEU A 165 -6.05 -4.78 -13.43
CA LEU A 165 -6.53 -4.55 -14.79
C LEU A 165 -5.76 -5.43 -15.78
N TYR A 166 -4.50 -5.67 -15.50
CA TYR A 166 -3.63 -6.61 -16.20
C TYR A 166 -2.29 -6.80 -15.48
N GLN A 167 -1.58 -7.87 -15.82
CA GLN A 167 -0.19 -8.08 -15.43
C GLN A 167 0.71 -7.36 -16.42
N GLY A 168 1.73 -6.68 -15.91
CA GLY A 168 2.75 -6.00 -16.69
C GLY A 168 4.15 -6.47 -16.35
N THR A 169 5.06 -6.25 -17.27
CA THR A 169 6.50 -6.49 -17.08
C THR A 169 7.22 -5.15 -17.18
N VAL A 170 8.14 -4.89 -16.28
CA VAL A 170 9.01 -3.72 -16.32
C VAL A 170 9.98 -3.85 -17.48
N CYS A 171 9.95 -2.90 -18.42
CA CYS A 171 10.82 -2.84 -19.59
C CYS A 171 11.50 -1.46 -19.61
N THR A 172 12.71 -1.38 -19.08
CA THR A 172 13.52 -0.16 -19.09
C THR A 172 14.52 -0.19 -20.23
N ASP A 173 14.82 0.96 -20.78
CA ASP A 173 15.91 1.11 -21.75
C ASP A 173 17.24 0.74 -21.07
N GLU A 174 18.11 0.01 -21.76
CA GLU A 174 19.45 -0.38 -21.28
C GLU A 174 19.52 -1.20 -19.98
N GLY A 175 18.42 -1.84 -19.56
CA GLY A 175 18.43 -2.71 -18.37
C GLY A 175 18.51 -1.97 -17.04
N GLY A 176 18.16 -0.68 -16.99
CA GLY A 176 18.10 0.13 -15.76
C GLY A 176 16.93 -0.24 -14.87
N HIS A 177 16.84 0.43 -13.71
CA HIS A 177 15.74 0.26 -12.77
C HIS A 177 14.60 1.24 -13.04
N LEU A 178 13.36 0.83 -12.75
CA LEU A 178 12.18 1.69 -12.79
C LEU A 178 11.78 2.11 -11.38
N ASN A 179 11.76 3.42 -11.14
CA ASN A 179 11.33 3.95 -9.85
C ASN A 179 9.82 3.72 -9.62
N LEU A 180 9.49 3.00 -8.54
CA LEU A 180 8.16 2.96 -7.95
C LEU A 180 8.00 4.19 -7.04
N ARG A 181 7.03 5.05 -7.30
CA ARG A 181 6.88 6.34 -6.61
C ARG A 181 5.59 6.42 -5.82
N LEU A 182 5.61 7.22 -4.76
CA LEU A 182 4.45 7.47 -3.91
C LEU A 182 3.34 8.26 -4.63
N LYS A 183 3.69 9.10 -5.62
CA LYS A 183 2.76 9.94 -6.39
C LYS A 183 3.07 9.83 -7.88
N PRO A 184 2.07 10.04 -8.76
CA PRO A 184 2.26 10.04 -10.22
C PRO A 184 2.99 11.31 -10.68
N SER A 185 4.23 11.49 -10.25
CA SER A 185 5.07 12.64 -10.54
C SER A 185 6.55 12.26 -10.45
N THR A 186 7.38 12.82 -11.34
CA THR A 186 8.84 12.65 -11.31
C THR A 186 9.47 13.24 -10.05
N ALA A 187 8.84 14.22 -9.43
CA ALA A 187 9.20 14.76 -8.12
C ALA A 187 8.67 13.92 -6.95
N GLY A 188 7.79 12.92 -7.22
CA GLY A 188 7.27 12.01 -6.22
C GLY A 188 8.39 11.19 -5.58
N ARG A 189 8.32 11.00 -4.27
CA ARG A 189 9.28 10.18 -3.53
C ARG A 189 9.36 8.78 -4.12
N VAL A 190 10.57 8.25 -4.30
CA VAL A 190 10.82 6.86 -4.70
C VAL A 190 10.58 5.96 -3.49
N LEU A 191 9.69 4.98 -3.66
CA LEU A 191 9.37 3.95 -2.67
C LEU A 191 10.26 2.72 -2.84
N ASP A 192 10.55 2.39 -4.10
CA ASP A 192 11.35 1.24 -4.49
C ASP A 192 11.94 1.43 -5.90
N GLU A 193 12.91 0.60 -6.24
CA GLU A 193 13.49 0.50 -7.57
C GLU A 193 13.20 -0.90 -8.12
N LEU A 194 12.40 -0.95 -9.18
CA LEU A 194 11.98 -2.20 -9.82
C LEU A 194 12.99 -2.58 -10.89
N GLU A 195 13.48 -3.80 -10.82
CA GLU A 195 14.42 -4.32 -11.81
C GLU A 195 13.74 -4.52 -13.18
N ASN A 196 14.50 -4.34 -14.24
CA ASN A 196 14.07 -4.68 -15.59
C ASN A 196 13.66 -6.16 -15.66
N GLY A 197 12.53 -6.45 -16.31
CA GLY A 197 11.97 -7.81 -16.38
C GLY A 197 11.10 -8.21 -15.18
N SER A 198 11.04 -7.43 -14.09
CA SER A 198 10.17 -7.75 -12.95
C SER A 198 8.69 -7.62 -13.32
N SER A 199 7.85 -8.47 -12.69
CA SER A 199 6.40 -8.44 -12.91
C SER A 199 5.72 -7.47 -11.94
N VAL A 200 4.71 -6.75 -12.43
CA VAL A 200 3.85 -5.86 -11.65
C VAL A 200 2.38 -6.09 -11.99
N SER A 201 1.51 -5.92 -11.01
CA SER A 201 0.07 -5.91 -11.24
C SER A 201 -0.40 -4.47 -11.43
N VAL A 202 -0.95 -4.13 -12.58
CA VAL A 202 -1.50 -2.79 -12.84
C VAL A 202 -2.90 -2.72 -12.24
N LEU A 203 -3.09 -1.83 -11.29
CA LEU A 203 -4.32 -1.63 -10.54
C LEU A 203 -5.18 -0.53 -11.12
N GLU A 204 -4.54 0.51 -11.70
CA GLU A 204 -5.22 1.68 -12.22
C GLU A 204 -4.39 2.35 -13.33
N GLU A 205 -5.04 2.76 -14.38
CA GLU A 205 -4.47 3.66 -15.38
C GLU A 205 -4.73 5.13 -14.97
N THR A 206 -3.88 5.64 -14.08
CA THR A 206 -4.08 6.94 -13.42
C THR A 206 -4.17 8.10 -14.40
N ASN A 207 -3.33 8.09 -15.45
CA ASN A 207 -3.37 9.04 -16.56
C ASN A 207 -2.53 8.54 -17.75
N ALA A 208 -2.38 9.37 -18.78
CA ALA A 208 -1.63 9.01 -19.99
C ALA A 208 -0.18 8.58 -19.72
N SER A 209 0.46 9.07 -18.64
CA SER A 209 1.88 8.85 -18.34
C SER A 209 2.12 7.93 -17.15
N TRP A 210 1.15 7.72 -16.27
CA TRP A 210 1.33 7.02 -15.00
C TRP A 210 0.34 5.89 -14.81
N LEU A 211 0.84 4.78 -14.26
CA LEU A 211 0.08 3.63 -13.79
C LEU A 211 0.24 3.49 -12.29
N LYS A 212 -0.84 3.16 -11.59
CA LYS A 212 -0.78 2.65 -10.22
C LYS A 212 -0.59 1.15 -10.28
N VAL A 213 0.44 0.66 -9.63
CA VAL A 213 0.82 -0.75 -9.68
C VAL A 213 1.07 -1.32 -8.29
N SER A 214 0.87 -2.62 -8.17
CA SER A 214 1.40 -3.43 -7.07
C SER A 214 2.65 -4.16 -7.56
N ALA A 215 3.74 -4.00 -6.84
CA ALA A 215 5.02 -4.67 -7.06
C ALA A 215 5.40 -5.41 -5.77
N GLY A 216 5.15 -6.72 -5.72
CA GLY A 216 5.23 -7.48 -4.49
C GLY A 216 4.26 -6.92 -3.42
N ALA A 217 4.77 -6.61 -2.24
CA ALA A 217 3.98 -6.05 -1.14
C ALA A 217 3.83 -4.51 -1.19
N ARG A 218 4.27 -3.84 -2.24
CA ARG A 218 4.25 -2.37 -2.34
C ARG A 218 3.34 -1.88 -3.45
N ILE A 219 2.54 -0.86 -3.15
CA ILE A 219 1.71 -0.16 -4.12
C ILE A 219 2.29 1.23 -4.35
N GLY A 220 2.35 1.65 -5.62
CA GLY A 220 2.87 2.96 -5.99
C GLY A 220 2.62 3.27 -7.46
N TYR A 221 3.25 4.31 -7.95
CA TYR A 221 3.11 4.80 -9.31
C TYR A 221 4.39 4.60 -10.10
N VAL A 222 4.22 4.10 -11.32
CA VAL A 222 5.31 3.92 -12.29
C VAL A 222 4.99 4.64 -13.59
N PHE A 223 6.03 4.96 -14.34
CA PHE A 223 5.84 5.56 -15.67
C PHE A 223 5.33 4.49 -16.64
N ARG A 224 4.16 4.75 -17.26
CA ARG A 224 3.44 3.81 -18.16
C ARG A 224 4.34 3.26 -19.27
N ARG A 225 5.19 4.10 -19.88
CA ARG A 225 6.04 3.72 -21.04
C ARG A 225 7.00 2.57 -20.74
N TYR A 226 7.30 2.33 -19.46
CA TYR A 226 8.19 1.26 -19.01
C TYR A 226 7.45 0.00 -18.56
N ILE A 227 6.13 -0.07 -18.77
CA ILE A 227 5.34 -1.26 -18.45
C ILE A 227 4.79 -1.86 -19.74
N GLN A 228 5.28 -3.05 -20.06
CA GLN A 228 4.77 -3.86 -21.15
C GLN A 228 3.66 -4.76 -20.62
N LYS A 229 2.47 -4.66 -21.20
CA LYS A 229 1.34 -5.53 -20.83
C LYS A 229 1.68 -6.98 -21.17
N LYS A 230 1.59 -7.86 -20.17
CA LYS A 230 1.77 -9.30 -20.39
C LYS A 230 0.55 -9.83 -21.14
N ALA A 231 0.76 -10.45 -22.30
CA ALA A 231 -0.32 -11.13 -23.02
C ALA A 231 -0.91 -12.20 -22.09
N GLY A 232 -2.23 -12.14 -21.82
CA GLY A 232 -2.87 -12.98 -20.82
C GLY A 232 -2.66 -14.46 -21.11
N SER A 233 -2.28 -15.22 -20.09
CA SER A 233 -2.55 -16.63 -20.04
C SER A 233 -4.06 -16.76 -19.83
N ALA A 234 -4.76 -17.18 -20.85
CA ALA A 234 -6.14 -17.60 -20.72
C ALA A 234 -6.16 -18.79 -19.76
N GLU A 235 -6.97 -18.71 -18.71
CA GLU A 235 -7.37 -19.88 -17.94
C GLU A 235 -8.03 -20.85 -18.91
N SER A 236 -7.48 -22.07 -18.95
CA SER A 236 -8.11 -23.20 -19.61
C SER A 236 -9.33 -23.64 -18.80
N THR A 237 -10.50 -23.26 -19.24
CA THR A 237 -11.71 -24.02 -18.99
C THR A 237 -12.15 -24.59 -20.34
N ASP A 238 -11.98 -25.93 -20.48
CA ASP A 238 -12.66 -26.68 -21.48
C ASP A 238 -14.16 -26.48 -21.29
N ASP A 239 -14.76 -25.76 -22.22
CA ASP A 239 -16.09 -26.04 -22.73
C ASP A 239 -16.29 -25.26 -24.03
N ALA A 240 -16.45 -26.02 -25.10
CA ALA A 240 -16.70 -25.52 -26.43
C ALA A 240 -18.11 -24.93 -26.51
N GLU A 241 -18.22 -23.62 -26.61
CA GLU A 241 -19.25 -22.99 -27.45
C GLU A 241 -18.80 -21.57 -27.87
N ASN A 242 -18.72 -21.46 -29.16
CA ASN A 242 -18.32 -20.33 -29.98
C ASN A 242 -19.18 -19.05 -29.69
N THR A 243 -18.59 -18.05 -29.02
CA THR A 243 -19.04 -16.65 -29.18
C THR A 243 -17.80 -15.75 -29.21
N GLN A 244 -17.46 -15.32 -30.44
CA GLN A 244 -16.42 -14.34 -30.70
C GLN A 244 -16.85 -12.96 -30.18
N ASN A 245 -16.40 -12.56 -28.99
CA ASN A 245 -16.38 -11.16 -28.55
C ASN A 245 -14.94 -10.63 -28.62
N GLY A 246 -14.45 -10.43 -29.84
CA GLY A 246 -13.21 -9.72 -30.11
C GLY A 246 -13.50 -8.25 -30.41
N PHE A 247 -12.85 -7.32 -29.69
CA PHE A 247 -12.80 -5.93 -30.14
C PHE A 247 -11.92 -5.85 -31.37
N GLY A 248 -12.52 -5.64 -32.53
CA GLY A 248 -11.86 -5.44 -33.80
C GLY A 248 -11.97 -4.02 -34.29
N VAL A 249 -10.95 -3.52 -34.96
CA VAL A 249 -11.06 -2.28 -35.72
C VAL A 249 -11.79 -2.60 -37.02
N PHE A 250 -12.99 -2.03 -37.20
CA PHE A 250 -13.75 -2.21 -38.42
C PHE A 250 -13.33 -1.17 -39.47
N ILE A 251 -12.75 -1.62 -40.57
CA ILE A 251 -12.39 -0.78 -41.70
C ILE A 251 -13.40 -1.06 -42.82
N PRO A 252 -14.33 -0.14 -43.11
CA PRO A 252 -15.31 -0.35 -44.14
C PRO A 252 -14.66 -0.31 -45.54
N CYS A 253 -14.83 -1.38 -46.30
CA CYS A 253 -14.33 -1.48 -47.68
C CYS A 253 -15.50 -1.69 -48.63
N ASN A 254 -15.50 -0.97 -49.74
CA ASN A 254 -16.62 -0.98 -50.72
C ASN A 254 -16.59 -2.20 -51.65
N THR A 255 -15.46 -2.87 -51.76
CA THR A 255 -15.31 -4.07 -52.59
C THR A 255 -14.52 -5.15 -51.85
N LYS A 256 -14.71 -6.41 -52.29
CA LYS A 256 -13.98 -7.55 -51.74
C LYS A 256 -12.47 -7.41 -51.96
N GLU A 257 -12.04 -6.93 -53.13
CA GLU A 257 -10.63 -6.78 -53.45
C GLU A 257 -9.95 -5.75 -52.53
N THR A 258 -10.67 -4.67 -52.17
CA THR A 258 -10.16 -3.67 -51.22
C THR A 258 -10.09 -4.25 -49.82
N ALA A 259 -11.06 -5.09 -49.40
CA ALA A 259 -11.04 -5.74 -48.10
C ALA A 259 -9.92 -6.75 -47.98
N ASP A 260 -9.69 -7.57 -49.00
CA ASP A 260 -8.60 -8.55 -49.04
C ASP A 260 -7.22 -7.88 -49.04
N ALA A 261 -7.07 -6.74 -49.71
CA ALA A 261 -5.84 -5.94 -49.72
C ALA A 261 -5.57 -5.33 -48.34
N VAL A 262 -6.57 -4.81 -47.65
CA VAL A 262 -6.44 -4.30 -46.27
C VAL A 262 -6.13 -5.43 -45.30
N ALA A 263 -6.81 -6.57 -45.42
CA ALA A 263 -6.58 -7.72 -44.55
C ALA A 263 -5.14 -8.27 -44.66
N SER A 264 -4.56 -8.23 -45.85
CA SER A 264 -3.18 -8.68 -46.08
C SER A 264 -2.12 -7.85 -45.36
N CYS A 265 -2.47 -6.64 -44.90
CA CYS A 265 -1.59 -5.76 -44.13
C CYS A 265 -1.55 -6.09 -42.62
N PHE A 266 -2.40 -6.99 -42.15
CA PHE A 266 -2.53 -7.31 -40.72
C PHE A 266 -2.43 -8.81 -40.46
N ALA A 267 -1.59 -9.23 -39.53
CA ALA A 267 -1.31 -10.66 -39.21
C ALA A 267 -2.50 -11.28 -38.53
N ASN A 268 -3.60 -11.28 -38.62
CA ASN A 268 -4.81 -11.95 -38.07
C ASN A 268 -6.11 -11.24 -38.46
N ALA A 269 -6.14 -10.58 -39.59
CA ALA A 269 -7.34 -9.93 -40.08
C ALA A 269 -8.34 -10.97 -40.61
N VAL A 270 -9.61 -10.78 -40.29
CA VAL A 270 -10.72 -11.58 -40.82
C VAL A 270 -11.62 -10.67 -41.65
N VAL A 271 -11.86 -11.05 -42.89
CA VAL A 271 -12.79 -10.35 -43.77
C VAL A 271 -14.21 -10.87 -43.51
N CYS A 272 -15.07 -10.00 -42.99
CA CYS A 272 -16.47 -10.32 -42.76
C CYS A 272 -17.36 -9.55 -43.73
N LYS A 273 -18.38 -10.18 -44.31
CA LYS A 273 -19.40 -9.57 -45.11
C LYS A 273 -20.51 -9.06 -44.17
N ARG A 274 -20.85 -7.76 -44.27
CA ARG A 274 -22.00 -7.23 -43.54
C ARG A 274 -23.26 -7.91 -44.05
N GLY A 275 -24.04 -8.56 -43.19
CA GLY A 275 -25.37 -9.06 -43.53
C GLY A 275 -26.25 -7.88 -43.90
N ALA A 276 -27.00 -7.97 -44.99
CA ALA A 276 -28.08 -7.07 -45.27
C ALA A 276 -29.20 -7.41 -44.27
N ASP A 277 -29.44 -6.52 -43.34
CA ASP A 277 -30.64 -6.56 -42.52
C ASP A 277 -31.79 -6.11 -43.45
N ASP A 278 -32.75 -7.03 -43.64
CA ASP A 278 -34.07 -6.74 -44.18
C ASP A 278 -34.93 -6.01 -43.12
#